data_3a4dfa66acf3cbb5ad18b1acaf85eae9
#
_entry.id   3a4dfa66acf3cbb5ad18b1acaf85eae9
#
_cell.length_a   1.000
_cell.length_b   1.000
_cell.length_c   1.000
_cell.angle_alpha   90.00
_cell.angle_beta   90.00
_cell.angle_gamma   90.00
#
_symmetry.space_group_name_H-M   'P 1'
#
loop_
_entity.id
_entity.type
_entity.pdbx_description
1 polymer ?
#
loop_
_entity_poly.entity_id
_entity_poly.type
_entity_poly.pdbx_seq_one_letter_code
_entity_poly.pdbx_strand_id
1 'polypeptide(L)'
;MRQRRNLFLLLILLCVNTLSAQIPEGYYDAATGLSDSALKTALHRIIRGHHTISYNGLWTAFYNSDDKPNGKVWDMYSDNPDGTPPYEFGADQCSTTPGIENSCYNREHSFPQSYFGSSSSDTVYTDLFQLYPTDSYVNTRRNNYPYGTVANPTWTSMNGSKVGPCSYQGYTGTVFEPLDAFKGDLARTYFYIATRYEHSIPEWTILSVYGNAILDSTSFPCFEPWFLAMLMEWHEADPVS
;
A
#
# COMPACT_ATOMS: atom_id res chain seq x y z
N MET A 1 -8.29 -57.96 -44.69
CA MET A 1 -9.02 -57.47 -43.51
C MET A 1 -8.28 -56.28 -42.92
N ARG A 2 -8.79 -55.07 -43.09
CA ARG A 2 -8.20 -53.83 -42.51
C ARG A 2 -8.97 -53.50 -41.26
N GLN A 3 -8.33 -53.61 -40.06
CA GLN A 3 -8.86 -53.13 -38.81
C GLN A 3 -8.80 -51.59 -38.81
N ARG A 4 -9.96 -50.95 -38.68
CA ARG A 4 -10.06 -49.51 -38.40
C ARG A 4 -9.90 -49.32 -36.89
N ARG A 5 -8.81 -48.70 -36.47
CA ARG A 5 -8.64 -48.23 -35.09
C ARG A 5 -9.38 -46.89 -34.97
N ASN A 6 -10.48 -46.88 -34.23
CA ASN A 6 -11.18 -45.66 -33.84
C ASN A 6 -10.36 -44.96 -32.77
N LEU A 7 -9.81 -43.79 -33.09
CA LEU A 7 -9.14 -42.91 -32.17
C LEU A 7 -10.22 -42.03 -31.50
N PHE A 8 -10.59 -42.35 -30.25
CA PHE A 8 -11.42 -41.48 -29.44
C PHE A 8 -10.56 -40.33 -28.95
N LEU A 9 -10.74 -39.15 -29.53
CA LEU A 9 -10.19 -37.91 -29.00
C LEU A 9 -11.06 -37.52 -27.77
N LEU A 10 -10.53 -37.73 -26.57
CA LEU A 10 -11.10 -37.22 -25.33
C LEU A 10 -10.75 -35.74 -25.24
N LEU A 11 -11.69 -34.86 -25.60
CA LEU A 11 -11.58 -33.43 -25.39
C LEU A 11 -11.81 -33.12 -23.89
N ILE A 12 -10.75 -33.03 -23.11
CA ILE A 12 -10.82 -32.53 -21.73
C ILE A 12 -11.00 -31.03 -21.83
N LEU A 13 -12.25 -30.56 -21.65
CA LEU A 13 -12.56 -29.15 -21.48
C LEU A 13 -12.04 -28.77 -20.08
N LEU A 14 -10.84 -28.20 -20.00
CA LEU A 14 -10.39 -27.52 -18.78
C LEU A 14 -11.25 -26.27 -18.63
N CYS A 15 -12.30 -26.34 -17.81
CA CYS A 15 -12.94 -25.17 -17.26
C CYS A 15 -11.93 -24.53 -16.29
N VAL A 16 -11.18 -23.55 -16.77
CA VAL A 16 -10.45 -22.64 -15.89
C VAL A 16 -11.50 -21.77 -15.22
N ASN A 17 -11.95 -22.18 -14.04
CA ASN A 17 -12.70 -21.29 -13.16
C ASN A 17 -11.70 -20.24 -12.67
N THR A 18 -11.70 -19.07 -13.28
CA THR A 18 -11.12 -17.88 -12.67
C THR A 18 -11.96 -17.58 -11.44
N LEU A 19 -11.48 -17.93 -10.27
CA LEU A 19 -12.03 -17.47 -9.01
C LEU A 19 -11.76 -15.97 -8.92
N SER A 20 -12.62 -15.18 -9.55
CA SER A 20 -12.71 -13.75 -9.26
C SER A 20 -13.37 -13.65 -7.89
N ALA A 21 -12.70 -13.00 -6.94
CA ALA A 21 -13.31 -12.66 -5.67
C ALA A 21 -14.48 -11.70 -5.95
N GLN A 22 -15.70 -12.22 -5.99
CA GLN A 22 -16.90 -11.40 -6.16
C GLN A 22 -17.27 -10.76 -4.83
N ILE A 23 -17.50 -9.45 -4.88
CA ILE A 23 -18.11 -8.72 -3.77
C ILE A 23 -19.48 -9.37 -3.50
N PRO A 24 -19.79 -9.79 -2.26
CA PRO A 24 -21.09 -10.37 -1.93
C PRO A 24 -22.23 -9.44 -2.31
N GLU A 25 -23.34 -10.00 -2.79
CA GLU A 25 -24.55 -9.22 -3.08
C GLU A 25 -24.99 -8.45 -1.82
N GLY A 26 -25.33 -7.16 -1.99
CA GLY A 26 -25.74 -6.30 -0.88
C GLY A 26 -24.62 -5.80 0.02
N TYR A 27 -23.34 -6.14 -0.25
CA TYR A 27 -22.22 -5.77 0.62
C TYR A 27 -22.13 -4.26 0.87
N TYR A 28 -22.46 -3.45 -0.13
CA TYR A 28 -22.41 -1.99 -0.05
C TYR A 28 -23.80 -1.32 0.09
N ASP A 29 -24.87 -2.06 0.32
CA ASP A 29 -26.24 -1.50 0.40
C ASP A 29 -26.37 -0.39 1.43
N ALA A 30 -25.70 -0.54 2.58
CA ALA A 30 -25.70 0.47 3.65
C ALA A 30 -25.00 1.79 3.27
N ALA A 31 -24.26 1.82 2.17
CA ALA A 31 -23.57 3.01 1.64
C ALA A 31 -24.31 3.64 0.45
N THR A 32 -25.33 2.97 -0.07
CA THR A 32 -26.06 3.41 -1.27
C THR A 32 -26.75 4.75 -1.07
N GLY A 33 -26.49 5.69 -1.96
CA GLY A 33 -27.12 7.04 -1.95
C GLY A 33 -26.54 7.98 -0.88
N LEU A 34 -25.51 7.57 -0.17
CA LEU A 34 -24.79 8.42 0.79
C LEU A 34 -23.66 9.19 0.11
N SER A 35 -23.27 10.33 0.67
CA SER A 35 -22.12 11.14 0.27
C SER A 35 -21.33 11.63 1.48
N ASP A 36 -20.16 12.20 1.23
CA ASP A 36 -19.35 12.91 2.23
C ASP A 36 -19.06 12.07 3.50
N SER A 37 -19.14 12.65 4.66
CA SER A 37 -18.89 11.98 5.94
C SER A 37 -19.83 10.80 6.20
N ALA A 38 -21.09 10.89 5.75
CA ALA A 38 -22.07 9.80 5.91
C ALA A 38 -21.65 8.56 5.09
N LEU A 39 -21.19 8.75 3.86
CA LEU A 39 -20.65 7.67 3.03
C LEU A 39 -19.41 7.06 3.68
N LYS A 40 -18.46 7.88 4.12
CA LYS A 40 -17.23 7.40 4.80
C LYS A 40 -17.55 6.56 6.02
N THR A 41 -18.46 7.03 6.89
CA THR A 41 -18.88 6.30 8.09
C THR A 41 -19.60 4.98 7.73
N ALA A 42 -20.41 4.95 6.69
CA ALA A 42 -21.04 3.70 6.23
C ALA A 42 -19.99 2.70 5.73
N LEU A 43 -19.04 3.14 4.92
CA LEU A 43 -17.92 2.30 4.47
C LEU A 43 -17.06 1.81 5.64
N HIS A 44 -16.74 2.67 6.61
CA HIS A 44 -16.07 2.26 7.85
C HIS A 44 -16.79 1.08 8.52
N ARG A 45 -18.10 1.18 8.67
CA ARG A 45 -18.91 0.11 9.32
C ARG A 45 -18.89 -1.20 8.53
N ILE A 46 -18.81 -1.14 7.20
CA ILE A 46 -18.75 -2.30 6.32
C ILE A 46 -17.39 -3.00 6.44
N ILE A 47 -16.29 -2.24 6.41
CA ILE A 47 -14.93 -2.82 6.33
C ILE A 47 -14.25 -3.03 7.68
N ARG A 48 -14.83 -2.56 8.79
CA ARG A 48 -14.26 -2.79 10.14
C ARG A 48 -14.37 -4.25 10.54
N GLY A 49 -13.52 -4.69 11.48
CA GLY A 49 -13.62 -6.00 12.10
C GLY A 49 -12.94 -7.13 11.32
N HIS A 50 -11.95 -6.81 10.47
CA HIS A 50 -11.10 -7.81 9.82
C HIS A 50 -10.32 -8.65 10.84
N HIS A 51 -9.91 -9.85 10.43
CA HIS A 51 -9.00 -10.67 11.22
C HIS A 51 -7.56 -10.17 11.08
N THR A 52 -6.90 -9.96 12.21
CA THR A 52 -5.49 -9.61 12.24
C THR A 52 -4.62 -10.86 12.18
N ILE A 53 -3.45 -10.74 11.61
CA ILE A 53 -2.38 -11.75 11.66
C ILE A 53 -1.26 -11.27 12.58
N SER A 54 -0.40 -12.19 13.01
CA SER A 54 0.75 -11.79 13.81
C SER A 54 1.77 -11.03 12.95
N TYR A 55 2.57 -10.17 13.57
CA TYR A 55 3.62 -9.43 12.85
C TYR A 55 4.62 -10.35 12.13
N ASN A 56 4.91 -11.52 12.69
CA ASN A 56 5.73 -12.54 12.02
C ASN A 56 4.96 -13.26 10.89
N GLY A 57 3.64 -13.35 10.99
CA GLY A 57 2.78 -13.93 9.96
C GLY A 57 2.76 -13.11 8.67
N LEU A 58 3.11 -11.81 8.73
CA LEU A 58 3.25 -10.94 7.55
C LEU A 58 4.23 -11.51 6.52
N TRP A 59 5.33 -12.14 6.96
CA TRP A 59 6.28 -12.76 6.04
C TRP A 59 5.65 -13.84 5.16
N THR A 60 4.76 -14.64 5.72
CA THR A 60 4.02 -15.65 4.96
C THR A 60 2.92 -15.02 4.10
N ALA A 61 2.27 -13.96 4.59
CA ALA A 61 1.23 -13.28 3.86
C ALA A 61 1.75 -12.65 2.56
N PHE A 62 2.90 -12.00 2.60
CA PHE A 62 3.54 -11.38 1.42
C PHE A 62 3.80 -12.36 0.27
N TYR A 63 4.06 -13.63 0.54
CA TYR A 63 4.19 -14.65 -0.51
C TYR A 63 2.89 -14.96 -1.24
N ASN A 64 1.75 -14.44 -0.78
CA ASN A 64 0.44 -14.63 -1.41
C ASN A 64 -0.20 -13.33 -1.88
N SER A 65 0.24 -12.18 -1.34
CA SER A 65 -0.34 -10.87 -1.66
C SER A 65 0.60 -9.99 -2.48
N ASP A 66 1.93 -10.17 -2.31
CA ASP A 66 2.95 -9.28 -2.86
C ASP A 66 4.03 -10.06 -3.61
N ASP A 67 3.64 -11.10 -4.34
CA ASP A 67 4.52 -11.86 -5.22
C ASP A 67 4.29 -11.55 -6.70
N LYS A 68 5.37 -11.60 -7.46
CA LYS A 68 5.36 -11.44 -8.91
C LYS A 68 5.25 -12.80 -9.60
N PRO A 69 4.78 -12.87 -10.85
CA PRO A 69 4.67 -14.13 -11.60
C PRO A 69 6.00 -14.91 -11.74
N ASN A 70 7.14 -14.23 -11.60
CA ASN A 70 8.46 -14.84 -11.62
C ASN A 70 8.92 -15.37 -10.23
N GLY A 71 8.06 -15.33 -9.21
CA GLY A 71 8.37 -15.74 -7.83
C GLY A 71 9.24 -14.75 -7.06
N LYS A 72 9.34 -13.52 -7.54
CA LYS A 72 10.02 -12.42 -6.85
C LYS A 72 9.02 -11.61 -6.05
N VAL A 73 9.53 -10.94 -5.01
CA VAL A 73 8.75 -10.02 -4.19
C VAL A 73 8.36 -8.79 -5.01
N TRP A 74 7.11 -8.38 -4.92
CA TRP A 74 6.65 -7.11 -5.45
C TRP A 74 6.98 -6.01 -4.43
N ASP A 75 8.00 -5.23 -4.72
CA ASP A 75 8.56 -4.19 -3.84
C ASP A 75 8.45 -2.83 -4.51
N MET A 76 7.51 -2.00 -4.06
CA MET A 76 7.29 -0.67 -4.65
C MET A 76 8.47 0.31 -4.45
N TYR A 77 9.47 -0.03 -3.62
CA TYR A 77 10.66 0.80 -3.42
C TYR A 77 11.87 0.35 -4.25
N SER A 78 11.78 -0.81 -4.91
CA SER A 78 12.83 -1.32 -5.79
C SER A 78 12.34 -1.68 -7.19
N ASP A 79 11.06 -1.95 -7.37
CA ASP A 79 10.50 -2.32 -8.67
C ASP A 79 10.37 -1.12 -9.62
N ASN A 80 10.22 -1.43 -10.89
CA ASN A 80 9.94 -0.46 -11.96
C ASN A 80 8.95 -1.12 -12.94
N PRO A 81 7.64 -0.98 -12.74
CA PRO A 81 6.61 -1.59 -13.59
C PRO A 81 6.72 -1.18 -15.06
N ASP A 82 7.17 0.05 -15.33
CA ASP A 82 7.30 0.60 -16.67
C ASP A 82 8.65 0.25 -17.35
N GLY A 83 9.49 -0.55 -16.68
CA GLY A 83 10.83 -0.84 -17.17
C GLY A 83 11.47 -2.06 -16.52
N THR A 84 12.80 -2.06 -16.47
CA THR A 84 13.55 -3.10 -15.77
C THR A 84 13.89 -2.61 -14.36
N PRO A 85 13.49 -3.35 -13.31
CA PRO A 85 13.88 -2.99 -11.95
C PRO A 85 15.42 -3.08 -11.80
N PRO A 86 16.03 -2.22 -10.98
CA PRO A 86 17.49 -2.27 -10.76
C PRO A 86 17.92 -3.57 -10.08
N TYR A 87 17.04 -4.18 -9.29
CA TYR A 87 17.19 -5.47 -8.62
C TYR A 87 15.82 -6.00 -8.18
N GLU A 88 15.77 -7.28 -7.78
CA GLU A 88 14.56 -7.94 -7.29
C GLU A 88 14.91 -8.88 -6.13
N PHE A 89 14.06 -8.90 -5.11
CA PHE A 89 14.20 -9.83 -4.00
C PHE A 89 13.48 -11.16 -4.25
N GLY A 90 14.03 -12.23 -3.67
CA GLY A 90 13.39 -13.52 -3.53
C GLY A 90 13.04 -13.78 -2.08
N ALA A 91 13.79 -14.69 -1.41
CA ALA A 91 13.62 -15.03 0.01
C ALA A 91 14.57 -14.22 0.95
N ASP A 92 14.93 -13.01 0.56
CA ASP A 92 15.97 -12.19 1.18
C ASP A 92 15.40 -11.26 2.27
N GLN A 93 14.45 -11.74 3.06
CA GLN A 93 13.83 -10.97 4.15
C GLN A 93 14.80 -10.74 5.30
N CYS A 94 14.72 -9.57 5.96
CA CYS A 94 15.52 -9.24 7.13
C CYS A 94 14.76 -8.41 8.17
N SER A 95 15.32 -8.40 9.40
CA SER A 95 14.83 -7.55 10.49
C SER A 95 15.85 -6.48 10.89
N THR A 96 16.94 -6.38 10.14
CA THR A 96 18.02 -5.40 10.35
C THR A 96 17.98 -4.34 9.26
N THR A 97 18.60 -3.20 9.54
CA THR A 97 18.80 -2.15 8.53
C THR A 97 20.18 -2.31 7.93
N PRO A 98 20.29 -2.77 6.67
CA PRO A 98 21.55 -2.77 5.95
C PRO A 98 21.99 -1.33 5.65
N GLY A 99 23.28 -1.13 5.38
CA GLY A 99 23.84 0.18 5.04
C GLY A 99 23.66 0.57 3.57
N ILE A 100 23.04 -0.27 2.74
CA ILE A 100 22.97 -0.12 1.27
C ILE A 100 21.73 -0.83 0.72
N GLU A 101 21.21 -0.33 -0.41
CA GLU A 101 20.14 -0.95 -1.19
C GLU A 101 20.54 -2.33 -1.73
N ASN A 102 19.55 -3.12 -2.15
CA ASN A 102 19.74 -4.46 -2.72
C ASN A 102 20.38 -5.46 -1.74
N SER A 103 20.16 -5.30 -0.44
CA SER A 103 20.66 -6.23 0.57
C SER A 103 19.58 -7.19 1.05
N CYS A 104 18.43 -6.68 1.43
CA CYS A 104 17.27 -7.45 1.88
C CYS A 104 16.04 -6.57 1.95
N TYR A 105 14.87 -7.18 2.02
CA TYR A 105 13.61 -6.46 2.23
C TYR A 105 13.07 -6.65 3.64
N ASN A 106 12.29 -5.68 4.10
CA ASN A 106 11.58 -5.74 5.37
C ASN A 106 10.09 -5.38 5.21
N ARG A 107 9.40 -5.15 6.33
CA ARG A 107 7.96 -4.83 6.38
C ARG A 107 7.80 -3.32 6.52
N GLU A 108 7.45 -2.68 5.43
CA GLU A 108 7.16 -1.24 5.41
C GLU A 108 5.75 -0.96 5.90
N HIS A 109 5.63 -0.06 6.87
CA HIS A 109 4.39 0.59 7.21
C HIS A 109 4.23 1.85 6.36
N SER A 110 3.50 1.77 5.25
CA SER A 110 3.28 2.92 4.37
C SER A 110 2.61 4.08 5.12
N PHE A 111 1.73 3.78 6.06
CA PHE A 111 1.29 4.69 7.13
C PHE A 111 2.15 4.41 8.36
N PRO A 112 3.14 5.28 8.68
CA PRO A 112 4.18 4.99 9.67
C PRO A 112 3.66 4.63 11.05
N GLN A 113 4.33 3.70 11.72
CA GLN A 113 4.00 3.30 13.09
C GLN A 113 3.93 4.49 14.05
N SER A 114 4.82 5.48 13.89
CA SER A 114 4.82 6.68 14.72
C SER A 114 3.54 7.52 14.59
N TYR A 115 2.78 7.36 13.51
CA TYR A 115 1.54 8.11 13.30
C TYR A 115 0.39 7.58 14.17
N PHE A 116 0.39 6.29 14.49
CA PHE A 116 -0.65 5.65 15.32
C PHE A 116 -0.17 5.16 16.69
N GLY A 117 1.02 5.61 17.15
CA GLY A 117 1.55 5.31 18.49
C GLY A 117 2.35 4.02 18.60
N SER A 118 2.61 3.31 17.51
CA SER A 118 3.47 2.10 17.44
C SER A 118 3.03 0.94 18.34
N SER A 119 1.79 0.90 18.78
CA SER A 119 1.27 -0.21 19.59
C SER A 119 1.06 -1.46 18.74
N SER A 120 1.77 -2.54 19.08
CA SER A 120 1.65 -3.83 18.38
C SER A 120 0.32 -4.55 18.64
N SER A 121 -0.50 -4.06 19.58
CA SER A 121 -1.85 -4.57 19.83
C SER A 121 -2.91 -3.94 18.94
N ASP A 122 -2.58 -2.82 18.26
CA ASP A 122 -3.52 -2.14 17.39
C ASP A 122 -3.65 -2.88 16.05
N THR A 123 -4.87 -3.00 15.55
CA THR A 123 -5.15 -3.74 14.31
C THR A 123 -4.43 -3.16 13.09
N VAL A 124 -4.21 -1.84 13.08
CA VAL A 124 -3.44 -1.15 12.03
C VAL A 124 -1.99 -1.61 11.94
N TYR A 125 -1.41 -2.11 13.05
CA TYR A 125 -0.02 -2.54 13.12
C TYR A 125 0.30 -3.73 12.20
N THR A 126 -0.69 -4.57 11.91
CA THR A 126 -0.53 -5.76 11.04
C THR A 126 -1.54 -5.79 9.89
N ASP A 127 -2.09 -4.64 9.53
CA ASP A 127 -3.04 -4.52 8.44
C ASP A 127 -2.32 -4.59 7.09
N LEU A 128 -2.57 -5.67 6.34
CA LEU A 128 -1.94 -5.94 5.04
C LEU A 128 -2.26 -4.88 3.97
N PHE A 129 -3.34 -4.12 4.11
CA PHE A 129 -3.66 -3.05 3.16
C PHE A 129 -2.78 -1.80 3.30
N GLN A 130 -1.87 -1.78 4.26
CA GLN A 130 -0.90 -0.69 4.43
C GLN A 130 0.55 -1.19 4.65
N LEU A 131 0.74 -2.51 4.70
CA LEU A 131 2.04 -3.15 4.91
C LEU A 131 2.54 -3.75 3.61
N TYR A 132 3.74 -3.39 3.24
CA TYR A 132 4.38 -3.84 2.01
C TYR A 132 5.78 -4.41 2.28
N PRO A 133 6.20 -5.45 1.53
CA PRO A 133 7.61 -5.83 1.52
C PRO A 133 8.38 -4.78 0.72
N THR A 134 9.39 -4.16 1.33
CA THR A 134 10.20 -3.14 0.65
C THR A 134 11.67 -3.28 1.01
N ASP A 135 12.56 -2.82 0.12
CA ASP A 135 13.99 -2.71 0.43
C ASP A 135 14.20 -2.03 1.78
N SER A 136 14.92 -2.72 2.66
CA SER A 136 15.08 -2.29 4.06
C SER A 136 15.90 -1.01 4.20
N TYR A 137 16.84 -0.75 3.28
CA TYR A 137 17.58 0.51 3.28
C TYR A 137 16.74 1.67 2.75
N VAL A 138 15.98 1.46 1.66
CA VAL A 138 15.06 2.49 1.13
C VAL A 138 13.98 2.83 2.15
N ASN A 139 13.41 1.83 2.82
CA ASN A 139 12.49 2.02 3.95
C ASN A 139 13.13 2.89 5.05
N THR A 140 14.37 2.61 5.42
CA THR A 140 15.11 3.44 6.38
C THR A 140 15.31 4.87 5.88
N ARG A 141 15.59 5.07 4.60
CA ARG A 141 15.72 6.40 4.00
C ARG A 141 14.40 7.15 3.93
N ARG A 142 13.30 6.42 3.67
CA ARG A 142 11.95 6.96 3.75
C ARG A 142 11.64 7.46 5.17
N ASN A 143 12.13 6.75 6.19
CA ASN A 143 11.89 7.11 7.60
C ASN A 143 10.37 7.22 7.88
N ASN A 144 9.95 8.22 8.66
CA ASN A 144 8.54 8.53 8.91
C ASN A 144 8.05 9.76 8.10
N TYR A 145 8.79 10.16 7.07
CA TYR A 145 8.39 11.30 6.25
C TYR A 145 7.04 11.05 5.57
N PRO A 146 6.19 12.07 5.43
CA PRO A 146 5.02 11.97 4.57
C PRO A 146 5.41 11.61 3.14
N TYR A 147 4.49 11.03 2.39
CA TYR A 147 4.62 11.03 0.94
C TYR A 147 4.45 12.44 0.38
N GLY A 148 5.09 12.72 -0.74
CA GLY A 148 5.04 14.04 -1.36
C GLY A 148 5.80 14.08 -2.68
N THR A 149 5.83 15.23 -3.34
CA THR A 149 6.62 15.46 -4.55
C THR A 149 7.93 16.18 -4.21
N VAL A 150 9.02 15.80 -4.87
CA VAL A 150 10.37 16.31 -4.60
C VAL A 150 11.01 16.85 -5.89
N ALA A 151 11.17 18.16 -5.98
CA ALA A 151 11.86 18.78 -7.12
C ALA A 151 13.39 18.70 -7.00
N ASN A 152 13.92 18.82 -5.77
CA ASN A 152 15.36 18.84 -5.49
C ASN A 152 15.70 17.78 -4.45
N PRO A 153 15.95 16.52 -4.85
CA PRO A 153 16.18 15.42 -3.92
C PRO A 153 17.52 15.61 -3.17
N THR A 154 17.50 15.31 -1.88
CA THR A 154 18.69 15.14 -1.06
C THR A 154 19.22 13.71 -1.12
N TRP A 155 18.36 12.78 -1.53
CA TRP A 155 18.69 11.38 -1.78
C TRP A 155 17.74 10.80 -2.83
N THR A 156 18.28 9.87 -3.64
CA THR A 156 17.53 9.15 -4.67
C THR A 156 17.90 7.68 -4.59
N SER A 157 16.90 6.79 -4.60
CA SER A 157 17.08 5.34 -4.64
C SER A 157 17.48 4.85 -6.04
N MET A 158 17.89 3.59 -6.14
CA MET A 158 18.23 2.98 -7.43
C MET A 158 17.05 2.87 -8.39
N ASN A 159 15.81 2.72 -7.88
CA ASN A 159 14.61 2.73 -8.72
C ASN A 159 14.12 4.14 -9.07
N GLY A 160 14.66 5.18 -8.44
CA GLY A 160 14.31 6.58 -8.70
C GLY A 160 13.39 7.23 -7.67
N SER A 161 12.98 6.51 -6.60
CA SER A 161 12.28 7.13 -5.47
C SER A 161 13.17 8.16 -4.77
N LYS A 162 12.60 9.21 -4.19
CA LYS A 162 13.34 10.39 -3.73
C LYS A 162 13.01 10.78 -2.30
N VAL A 163 13.98 11.34 -1.59
CA VAL A 163 13.79 12.07 -0.33
C VAL A 163 14.26 13.49 -0.53
N GLY A 164 13.49 14.46 -0.07
CA GLY A 164 13.88 15.87 -0.15
C GLY A 164 12.77 16.81 0.36
N PRO A 165 13.00 18.13 0.28
CA PRO A 165 11.97 19.12 0.57
C PRO A 165 10.76 18.94 -0.35
N CYS A 166 9.56 19.03 0.22
CA CYS A 166 8.32 18.95 -0.53
C CYS A 166 8.22 20.12 -1.52
N SER A 167 7.91 19.81 -2.77
CA SER A 167 7.63 20.80 -3.82
C SER A 167 6.14 20.97 -4.11
N TYR A 168 5.28 20.19 -3.48
CA TYR A 168 3.84 20.36 -3.58
C TYR A 168 3.39 21.58 -2.75
N GLN A 169 2.49 22.38 -3.29
CA GLN A 169 2.02 23.59 -2.62
C GLN A 169 1.31 23.24 -1.31
N GLY A 170 1.64 23.97 -0.22
CA GLY A 170 1.01 23.84 1.09
C GLY A 170 1.86 23.14 2.14
N TYR A 171 2.98 22.52 1.76
CA TYR A 171 3.93 21.93 2.69
C TYR A 171 5.38 22.12 2.23
N THR A 172 6.30 22.35 3.17
CA THR A 172 7.72 22.61 2.87
C THR A 172 8.68 21.68 3.62
N GLY A 173 8.14 20.74 4.42
CA GLY A 173 8.95 19.76 5.14
C GLY A 173 9.53 18.70 4.23
N THR A 174 10.35 17.82 4.79
CA THR A 174 10.89 16.67 4.06
C THR A 174 9.79 15.63 3.78
N VAL A 175 9.80 15.08 2.56
CA VAL A 175 8.88 14.05 2.09
C VAL A 175 9.64 12.93 1.38
N PHE A 176 8.96 11.80 1.19
CA PHE A 176 9.40 10.73 0.31
C PHE A 176 8.48 10.70 -0.93
N GLU A 177 9.08 10.72 -2.11
CA GLU A 177 8.37 10.56 -3.38
C GLU A 177 8.65 9.18 -3.96
N PRO A 178 7.64 8.28 -4.05
CA PRO A 178 7.76 7.02 -4.75
C PRO A 178 7.76 7.23 -6.27
N LEU A 179 8.02 6.17 -7.05
CA LEU A 179 7.77 6.19 -8.49
C LEU A 179 6.31 6.52 -8.81
N ASP A 180 6.08 7.14 -9.96
CA ASP A 180 4.74 7.53 -10.41
C ASP A 180 3.79 6.31 -10.49
N ALA A 181 4.29 5.17 -10.93
CA ALA A 181 3.55 3.91 -11.04
C ALA A 181 3.05 3.32 -9.72
N PHE A 182 3.43 3.88 -8.56
CA PHE A 182 2.97 3.44 -7.23
C PHE A 182 2.19 4.52 -6.48
N LYS A 183 2.09 5.72 -7.05
CA LYS A 183 1.47 6.86 -6.38
C LYS A 183 -0.01 6.64 -6.11
N GLY A 184 -0.74 6.09 -7.08
CA GLY A 184 -2.16 5.79 -6.93
C GLY A 184 -2.43 4.70 -5.90
N ASP A 185 -1.62 3.64 -5.86
CA ASP A 185 -1.73 2.58 -4.87
C ASP A 185 -1.52 3.11 -3.45
N LEU A 186 -0.51 3.94 -3.26
CA LEU A 186 -0.24 4.57 -1.97
C LEU A 186 -1.34 5.58 -1.58
N ALA A 187 -1.89 6.33 -2.54
CA ALA A 187 -3.04 7.20 -2.27
C ALA A 187 -4.26 6.39 -1.82
N ARG A 188 -4.58 5.29 -2.50
CA ARG A 188 -5.66 4.38 -2.12
C ARG A 188 -5.45 3.75 -0.74
N THR A 189 -4.20 3.40 -0.41
CA THR A 189 -3.84 2.93 0.94
C THR A 189 -4.18 3.97 2.00
N TYR A 190 -3.86 5.25 1.79
CA TYR A 190 -4.19 6.31 2.74
C TYR A 190 -5.71 6.54 2.83
N PHE A 191 -6.45 6.48 1.73
CA PHE A 191 -7.92 6.54 1.76
C PHE A 191 -8.53 5.34 2.48
N TYR A 192 -7.96 4.15 2.33
CA TYR A 192 -8.36 2.98 3.10
C TYR A 192 -8.13 3.19 4.60
N ILE A 193 -6.93 3.60 5.01
CA ILE A 193 -6.59 3.87 6.42
C ILE A 193 -7.55 4.91 7.01
N ALA A 194 -7.77 6.02 6.29
CA ALA A 194 -8.69 7.07 6.71
C ALA A 194 -10.12 6.55 6.93
N THR A 195 -10.56 5.61 6.09
CA THR A 195 -11.90 5.03 6.18
C THR A 195 -11.96 3.93 7.24
N ARG A 196 -11.01 3.00 7.21
CA ARG A 196 -10.99 1.84 8.10
C ARG A 196 -10.82 2.21 9.57
N TYR A 197 -10.04 3.24 9.85
CA TYR A 197 -9.69 3.72 11.18
C TYR A 197 -10.29 5.10 11.49
N GLU A 198 -11.45 5.41 10.91
CA GLU A 198 -12.15 6.70 10.99
C GLU A 198 -12.18 7.30 12.41
N HIS A 199 -12.44 6.47 13.43
CA HIS A 199 -12.58 6.93 14.81
C HIS A 199 -11.24 7.15 15.52
N SER A 200 -10.15 6.55 15.01
CA SER A 200 -8.82 6.67 15.61
C SER A 200 -8.01 7.83 15.01
N ILE A 201 -8.27 8.21 13.76
CA ILE A 201 -7.54 9.26 13.05
C ILE A 201 -7.42 10.58 13.83
N PRO A 202 -8.49 11.13 14.45
CA PRO A 202 -8.39 12.38 15.20
C PRO A 202 -7.38 12.33 16.36
N GLU A 203 -7.27 11.18 17.02
CA GLU A 203 -6.35 10.99 18.15
C GLU A 203 -4.91 10.80 17.67
N TRP A 204 -4.70 10.29 16.47
CA TRP A 204 -3.38 10.04 15.90
C TRP A 204 -2.63 11.30 15.48
N THR A 205 -3.34 12.39 15.20
CA THR A 205 -2.75 13.65 14.73
C THR A 205 -1.64 14.17 15.63
N ILE A 206 -1.77 14.03 16.95
CA ILE A 206 -0.82 14.56 17.91
C ILE A 206 0.36 13.63 18.24
N LEU A 207 0.36 12.41 17.72
CA LEU A 207 1.35 11.39 18.09
C LEU A 207 2.70 11.57 17.36
N SER A 208 2.72 12.28 16.23
CA SER A 208 3.92 12.49 15.43
C SER A 208 3.87 13.84 14.72
N VAL A 209 5.01 14.51 14.66
CA VAL A 209 5.14 15.77 13.88
C VAL A 209 4.86 15.56 12.40
N TYR A 210 5.17 14.39 11.87
CA TYR A 210 4.90 14.03 10.47
C TYR A 210 3.44 13.60 10.27
N GLY A 211 2.84 12.92 11.25
CA GLY A 211 1.41 12.64 11.28
C GLY A 211 0.60 13.94 11.33
N ASN A 212 0.97 14.87 12.21
CA ASN A 212 0.34 16.19 12.31
C ASN A 212 0.48 17.04 11.02
N ALA A 213 1.48 16.79 10.21
CA ALA A 213 1.66 17.50 8.94
C ALA A 213 0.66 17.07 7.85
N ILE A 214 0.01 15.93 8.00
CA ILE A 214 -0.91 15.37 7.01
C ILE A 214 -2.33 15.11 7.52
N LEU A 215 -2.54 15.07 8.85
CA LEU A 215 -3.84 14.83 9.47
C LEU A 215 -4.38 16.14 10.08
N ASP A 216 -5.68 16.42 9.88
CA ASP A 216 -6.34 17.67 10.28
C ASP A 216 -7.10 17.58 11.62
N SER A 217 -6.89 16.53 12.39
CA SER A 217 -7.58 16.27 13.69
C SER A 217 -9.07 15.98 13.57
N THR A 218 -9.61 15.78 12.37
CA THR A 218 -11.01 15.42 12.15
C THR A 218 -11.16 14.00 11.61
N SER A 219 -12.35 13.45 11.70
CA SER A 219 -12.66 12.17 11.03
C SER A 219 -13.00 12.35 9.55
N PHE A 220 -13.33 13.58 9.11
CA PHE A 220 -13.65 13.93 7.73
C PHE A 220 -13.39 15.43 7.49
N PRO A 221 -12.61 15.82 6.48
CA PRO A 221 -11.90 14.99 5.49
C PRO A 221 -10.70 14.20 6.04
N CYS A 222 -10.25 14.47 7.25
CA CYS A 222 -9.17 13.86 8.03
C CYS A 222 -7.74 14.18 7.57
N PHE A 223 -7.55 14.64 6.36
CA PHE A 223 -6.24 15.04 5.84
C PHE A 223 -6.13 16.55 5.70
N GLU A 224 -4.93 17.07 5.95
CA GLU A 224 -4.58 18.44 5.61
C GLU A 224 -4.87 18.73 4.12
N PRO A 225 -5.34 19.92 3.75
CA PRO A 225 -5.78 20.23 2.38
C PRO A 225 -4.73 19.93 1.30
N TRP A 226 -3.45 20.20 1.58
CA TRP A 226 -2.37 19.94 0.65
C TRP A 226 -2.19 18.45 0.36
N PHE A 227 -2.28 17.64 1.43
CA PHE A 227 -2.06 16.21 1.33
C PHE A 227 -3.24 15.52 0.64
N LEU A 228 -4.46 15.90 1.00
CA LEU A 228 -5.67 15.39 0.34
C LEU A 228 -5.66 15.70 -1.16
N ALA A 229 -5.36 16.95 -1.54
CA ALA A 229 -5.30 17.35 -2.95
C ALA A 229 -4.26 16.52 -3.72
N MET A 230 -3.06 16.34 -3.17
CA MET A 230 -2.02 15.52 -3.76
C MET A 230 -2.43 14.04 -3.91
N LEU A 231 -3.04 13.46 -2.86
CA LEU A 231 -3.51 12.07 -2.93
C LEU A 231 -4.60 11.88 -4.00
N MET A 232 -5.49 12.85 -4.17
CA MET A 232 -6.51 12.83 -5.22
C MET A 232 -5.88 12.87 -6.62
N GLU A 233 -4.91 13.77 -6.84
CA GLU A 233 -4.16 13.85 -8.10
C GLU A 233 -3.43 12.53 -8.39
N TRP A 234 -2.79 11.92 -7.39
CA TRP A 234 -2.10 10.65 -7.53
C TRP A 234 -3.06 9.51 -7.89
N HIS A 235 -4.21 9.46 -7.22
CA HIS A 235 -5.23 8.46 -7.50
C HIS A 235 -5.81 8.58 -8.93
N GLU A 236 -6.01 9.80 -9.41
CA GLU A 236 -6.52 10.06 -10.76
C GLU A 236 -5.48 9.76 -11.85
N ALA A 237 -4.19 10.04 -11.57
CA ALA A 237 -3.10 9.82 -12.51
C ALA A 237 -2.69 8.35 -12.65
N ASP A 238 -2.87 7.57 -11.59
CA ASP A 238 -2.53 6.14 -11.51
C ASP A 238 -3.75 5.34 -11.02
N PRO A 239 -4.72 5.06 -11.91
CA PRO A 239 -5.92 4.31 -11.57
C PRO A 239 -5.62 2.84 -11.27
N VAL A 240 -6.58 2.14 -10.67
CA VAL A 240 -6.48 0.69 -10.42
C VAL A 240 -6.28 -0.05 -11.74
N SER A 241 -5.20 -0.80 -11.84
CA SER A 241 -4.83 -1.65 -13.00
C SER A 241 -5.38 -3.06 -12.87
#